data_37760c0a1accb83ebff0d4f9e9f92f7c
#
_entry.id   37760c0a1accb83ebff0d4f9e9f92f7c
#
_cell.length_a   1.000
_cell.length_b   1.000
_cell.length_c   1.000
_cell.angle_alpha   90.00
_cell.angle_beta   90.00
_cell.angle_gamma   90.00
#
_symmetry.space_group_name_H-M   'P 1'
#
loop_
_entity.id
_entity.type
_entity.pdbx_description
1 polymer ?
#
loop_
_entity_poly.entity_id
_entity_poly.type
_entity_poly.pdbx_seq_one_letter_code
_entity_poly.pdbx_strand_id
1 'polypeptide(L)'
;MNQTAPRHRKIIHIDMDAFYASVEQLDNPELRGEAVIVGGSPDRRGVVAACSYEARRHGIHSAMPSARAAQLCPEAVFLRPRISRYKEISQEVMAIFSDYTDLVEPLSLDEAFLDVSLCRRHQGSATLIAREICRRIYHETGLTASAGVSCNKFVAKVASGYEKPRGLTVVLPHQAQDFLDALPIGSFHGVGRVTESRMRQLEIHSGYDLRQMSREELIRHFGKIGGFFYDIVRCRDNRPVQPSRLRKSIGSEVTLDRDTTDLTEIFAILHSLASGLETALSRQRLGGGTIVLKVRYHDFVTVTRSLTLPAPIYDRQEIIDHIPRLLHLTEAGRRKIRLLGISLSKLTPQDRRPPRQLPLPFLPPSPPPSQPRAGSATITLASAGG
;
A
#
# COMPACT_ATOMS: atom_id res chain seq x y z
N MET A 1 -49.32 0.11 -3.62
CA MET A 1 -48.03 0.74 -3.26
C MET A 1 -46.98 -0.35 -3.15
N ASN A 2 -46.22 -0.59 -4.19
CA ASN A 2 -45.13 -1.58 -4.16
C ASN A 2 -43.98 -1.00 -3.34
N GLN A 3 -43.85 -1.46 -2.09
CA GLN A 3 -42.61 -1.30 -1.35
C GLN A 3 -41.52 -2.14 -2.09
N THR A 4 -40.74 -1.48 -2.95
CA THR A 4 -39.54 -2.09 -3.49
C THR A 4 -38.63 -2.38 -2.31
N ALA A 5 -38.42 -3.67 -2.00
CA ALA A 5 -37.44 -4.13 -1.03
C ALA A 5 -36.10 -3.41 -1.28
N PRO A 6 -35.35 -3.05 -0.22
CA PRO A 6 -34.07 -2.34 -0.41
C PRO A 6 -33.20 -3.17 -1.35
N ARG A 7 -32.88 -2.60 -2.52
CA ARG A 7 -32.01 -3.25 -3.50
C ARG A 7 -30.65 -3.43 -2.85
N HIS A 8 -30.30 -4.65 -2.45
CA HIS A 8 -28.95 -4.97 -2.02
C HIS A 8 -27.94 -4.58 -3.11
N ARG A 9 -26.85 -3.94 -2.71
CA ARG A 9 -25.73 -3.68 -3.63
C ARG A 9 -25.21 -4.99 -4.18
N LYS A 10 -24.63 -4.93 -5.37
CA LYS A 10 -24.00 -6.08 -6.04
C LYS A 10 -22.55 -5.73 -6.29
N ILE A 11 -21.69 -6.13 -5.36
CA ILE A 11 -20.26 -5.84 -5.38
C ILE A 11 -19.51 -7.08 -5.85
N ILE A 12 -18.64 -6.91 -6.84
CA ILE A 12 -17.70 -7.91 -7.30
C ILE A 12 -16.31 -7.45 -6.88
N HIS A 13 -15.49 -8.33 -6.35
CA HIS A 13 -14.05 -8.15 -6.20
C HIS A 13 -13.36 -9.12 -7.16
N ILE A 14 -12.53 -8.59 -8.05
CA ILE A 14 -11.68 -9.38 -8.96
C ILE A 14 -10.24 -9.27 -8.47
N ASP A 15 -9.52 -10.39 -8.50
CA ASP A 15 -8.12 -10.48 -8.07
C ASP A 15 -7.39 -11.48 -8.99
N MET A 16 -6.37 -10.99 -9.69
CA MET A 16 -5.60 -11.81 -10.64
C MET A 16 -4.82 -12.89 -9.90
N ASP A 17 -4.74 -14.07 -10.49
CA ASP A 17 -4.07 -15.22 -9.88
C ASP A 17 -2.55 -15.10 -10.06
N ALA A 18 -1.79 -14.98 -8.96
CA ALA A 18 -0.32 -14.89 -8.94
C ALA A 18 0.24 -13.89 -9.97
N PHE A 19 -0.36 -12.71 -10.08
CA PHE A 19 -0.30 -11.78 -11.21
C PHE A 19 1.09 -11.63 -11.84
N TYR A 20 2.10 -11.14 -11.11
CA TYR A 20 3.42 -10.91 -11.70
C TYR A 20 4.06 -12.22 -12.21
N ALA A 21 3.99 -13.29 -11.43
CA ALA A 21 4.54 -14.57 -11.85
C ALA A 21 3.80 -15.15 -13.07
N SER A 22 2.47 -14.97 -13.11
CA SER A 22 1.66 -15.40 -14.26
C SER A 22 1.97 -14.62 -15.54
N VAL A 23 2.27 -13.31 -15.43
CA VAL A 23 2.74 -12.51 -16.58
C VAL A 23 4.12 -12.98 -17.07
N GLU A 24 5.04 -13.32 -16.16
CA GLU A 24 6.34 -13.88 -16.55
C GLU A 24 6.21 -15.23 -17.25
N GLN A 25 5.32 -16.11 -16.76
CA GLN A 25 5.02 -17.41 -17.40
C GLN A 25 4.25 -17.26 -18.71
N LEU A 26 3.49 -16.18 -18.90
CA LEU A 26 2.82 -15.85 -20.17
C LEU A 26 3.83 -15.42 -21.23
N ASP A 27 4.70 -14.46 -20.89
CA ASP A 27 5.69 -13.89 -21.79
C ASP A 27 6.85 -14.86 -22.07
N ASN A 28 7.16 -15.80 -21.15
CA ASN A 28 8.14 -16.84 -21.32
C ASN A 28 7.53 -18.23 -21.02
N PRO A 29 7.06 -18.95 -22.04
CA PRO A 29 6.43 -20.26 -21.88
C PRO A 29 7.29 -21.34 -21.22
N GLU A 30 8.62 -21.20 -21.24
CA GLU A 30 9.55 -22.14 -20.57
C GLU A 30 9.41 -22.11 -19.05
N LEU A 31 8.86 -21.02 -18.50
CA LEU A 31 8.60 -20.89 -17.07
C LEU A 31 7.29 -21.55 -16.60
N ARG A 32 6.50 -22.11 -17.52
CA ARG A 32 5.25 -22.76 -17.17
C ARG A 32 5.50 -24.07 -16.43
N GLY A 33 4.88 -24.18 -15.26
CA GLY A 33 5.07 -25.32 -14.37
C GLY A 33 6.26 -25.18 -13.43
N GLU A 34 7.11 -24.17 -13.62
CA GLU A 34 8.26 -23.90 -12.79
C GLU A 34 7.90 -23.05 -11.55
N ALA A 35 8.68 -23.23 -10.48
CA ALA A 35 8.58 -22.39 -9.30
C ALA A 35 9.17 -21.01 -9.59
N VAL A 36 8.34 -20.05 -10.01
CA VAL A 36 8.76 -18.68 -10.37
C VAL A 36 8.56 -17.73 -9.19
N ILE A 37 9.59 -16.96 -8.89
CA ILE A 37 9.59 -15.93 -7.86
C ILE A 37 9.95 -14.60 -8.50
N VAL A 38 9.03 -13.65 -8.48
CA VAL A 38 9.27 -12.28 -8.91
C VAL A 38 9.62 -11.43 -7.69
N GLY A 39 10.79 -10.80 -7.68
CA GLY A 39 11.24 -10.01 -6.54
C GLY A 39 12.68 -9.56 -6.62
N GLY A 40 13.23 -9.19 -5.46
CA GLY A 40 14.65 -8.87 -5.33
C GLY A 40 15.53 -10.14 -5.28
N SER A 41 16.82 -9.98 -5.61
CA SER A 41 17.79 -11.10 -5.59
C SER A 41 17.89 -11.76 -4.21
N PRO A 42 18.02 -13.10 -4.12
CA PRO A 42 18.27 -13.81 -2.86
C PRO A 42 19.66 -13.49 -2.26
N ASP A 43 20.64 -13.08 -3.07
CA ASP A 43 22.00 -12.74 -2.63
C ASP A 43 22.07 -11.38 -1.94
N ARG A 44 20.99 -10.61 -2.00
CA ARG A 44 20.85 -9.28 -1.40
C ARG A 44 19.69 -9.26 -0.41
N ARG A 45 19.29 -8.06 0.00
CA ARG A 45 18.11 -7.84 0.86
C ARG A 45 16.80 -7.88 0.07
N GLY A 46 16.72 -8.80 -0.92
CA GLY A 46 15.55 -8.98 -1.75
C GLY A 46 14.35 -9.50 -0.98
N VAL A 47 13.15 -9.16 -1.48
CA VAL A 47 11.87 -9.60 -0.96
C VAL A 47 11.03 -10.13 -2.12
N VAL A 48 10.30 -11.21 -1.90
CA VAL A 48 9.33 -11.76 -2.84
C VAL A 48 8.20 -10.75 -3.04
N ALA A 49 8.01 -10.25 -4.25
CA ALA A 49 6.87 -9.42 -4.62
C ALA A 49 5.65 -10.28 -4.97
N ALA A 50 5.85 -11.31 -5.81
CA ALA A 50 4.84 -12.32 -6.16
C ALA A 50 5.54 -13.65 -6.45
N CYS A 51 4.78 -14.74 -6.36
CA CYS A 51 5.31 -16.07 -6.70
C CYS A 51 4.21 -16.93 -7.34
N SER A 52 4.62 -17.85 -8.21
CA SER A 52 3.73 -18.81 -8.88
C SER A 52 3.11 -19.78 -7.88
N TYR A 53 2.07 -20.50 -8.31
CA TYR A 53 1.43 -21.50 -7.45
C TYR A 53 2.35 -22.69 -7.18
N GLU A 54 3.25 -23.00 -8.09
CA GLU A 54 4.34 -23.97 -7.90
C GLU A 54 5.22 -23.57 -6.74
N ALA A 55 5.71 -22.33 -6.71
CA ALA A 55 6.51 -21.81 -5.61
C ALA A 55 5.74 -21.78 -4.28
N ARG A 56 4.43 -21.48 -4.31
CA ARG A 56 3.58 -21.48 -3.09
C ARG A 56 3.46 -22.85 -2.45
N ARG A 57 3.56 -23.95 -3.20
CA ARG A 57 3.57 -25.34 -2.65
C ARG A 57 4.75 -25.59 -1.73
N HIS A 58 5.86 -24.83 -1.90
CA HIS A 58 7.03 -24.84 -1.01
C HIS A 58 6.89 -23.87 0.18
N GLY A 59 5.70 -23.29 0.42
CA GLY A 59 5.45 -22.34 1.49
C GLY A 59 5.96 -20.92 1.20
N ILE A 60 6.33 -20.62 -0.05
CA ILE A 60 6.80 -19.28 -0.46
C ILE A 60 5.57 -18.37 -0.64
N HIS A 61 5.71 -17.12 -0.16
CA HIS A 61 4.63 -16.12 -0.24
C HIS A 61 5.20 -14.70 -0.39
N SER A 62 4.36 -13.77 -0.84
CA SER A 62 4.71 -12.35 -0.93
C SER A 62 5.18 -11.80 0.43
N ALA A 63 6.11 -10.84 0.39
CA ALA A 63 6.80 -10.26 1.52
C ALA A 63 7.80 -11.19 2.26
N MET A 64 7.99 -12.45 1.82
CA MET A 64 9.04 -13.31 2.34
C MET A 64 10.43 -12.79 1.88
N PRO A 65 11.49 -12.82 2.73
CA PRO A 65 12.85 -12.56 2.27
C PRO A 65 13.25 -13.53 1.16
N SER A 66 13.82 -13.03 0.06
CA SER A 66 14.21 -13.85 -1.11
C SER A 66 15.23 -14.92 -0.74
N ALA A 67 16.17 -14.61 0.17
CA ALA A 67 17.12 -15.60 0.70
C ALA A 67 16.42 -16.78 1.40
N ARG A 68 15.30 -16.53 2.12
CA ARG A 68 14.52 -17.60 2.73
C ARG A 68 13.75 -18.39 1.69
N ALA A 69 13.21 -17.72 0.67
CA ALA A 69 12.54 -18.40 -0.43
C ALA A 69 13.48 -19.34 -1.19
N ALA A 70 14.75 -18.91 -1.44
CA ALA A 70 15.79 -19.75 -2.07
C ALA A 70 16.15 -20.98 -1.21
N GLN A 71 16.10 -20.87 0.13
CA GLN A 71 16.32 -22.02 0.99
C GLN A 71 15.16 -23.03 0.95
N LEU A 72 13.91 -22.55 0.73
CA LEU A 72 12.73 -23.41 0.67
C LEU A 72 12.58 -24.10 -0.68
N CYS A 73 13.03 -23.47 -1.75
CA CYS A 73 12.98 -23.98 -3.14
C CYS A 73 14.26 -23.51 -3.88
N PRO A 74 15.38 -24.26 -3.75
CA PRO A 74 16.64 -23.89 -4.37
C PRO A 74 16.60 -23.84 -5.90
N GLU A 75 15.72 -24.62 -6.51
CA GLU A 75 15.49 -24.70 -7.95
C GLU A 75 14.60 -23.56 -8.47
N ALA A 76 14.01 -22.73 -7.62
CA ALA A 76 13.12 -21.65 -8.04
C ALA A 76 13.81 -20.61 -8.93
N VAL A 77 13.11 -20.18 -9.97
CA VAL A 77 13.58 -19.15 -10.89
C VAL A 77 13.27 -17.76 -10.32
N PHE A 78 14.32 -16.99 -9.99
CA PHE A 78 14.18 -15.62 -9.48
C PHE A 78 14.22 -14.60 -10.62
N LEU A 79 13.19 -13.78 -10.74
CA LEU A 79 13.06 -12.76 -11.78
C LEU A 79 12.90 -11.37 -11.16
N ARG A 80 13.54 -10.38 -11.78
CA ARG A 80 13.32 -8.97 -11.41
C ARG A 80 11.95 -8.49 -11.88
N PRO A 81 11.21 -7.70 -11.07
CA PRO A 81 9.91 -7.18 -11.46
C PRO A 81 9.98 -6.28 -12.72
N ARG A 82 9.16 -6.57 -13.74
CA ARG A 82 8.96 -5.75 -14.93
C ARG A 82 7.72 -4.87 -14.79
N ILE A 83 7.76 -3.89 -13.88
CA ILE A 83 6.60 -3.08 -13.47
C ILE A 83 5.88 -2.40 -14.65
N SER A 84 6.59 -1.96 -15.71
CA SER A 84 5.98 -1.40 -16.92
C SER A 84 5.07 -2.41 -17.59
N ARG A 85 5.56 -3.65 -17.77
CA ARG A 85 4.80 -4.74 -18.40
C ARG A 85 3.54 -5.10 -17.58
N TYR A 86 3.68 -5.17 -16.26
CA TYR A 86 2.53 -5.45 -15.39
C TYR A 86 1.47 -4.33 -15.45
N LYS A 87 1.90 -3.08 -15.62
CA LYS A 87 0.97 -1.95 -15.82
C LYS A 87 0.23 -2.02 -17.14
N GLU A 88 0.88 -2.44 -18.23
CA GLU A 88 0.24 -2.65 -19.54
C GLU A 88 -0.90 -3.66 -19.42
N ILE A 89 -0.61 -4.86 -18.91
CA ILE A 89 -1.63 -5.90 -18.70
C ILE A 89 -2.72 -5.42 -17.72
N SER A 90 -2.34 -4.73 -16.65
CA SER A 90 -3.31 -4.16 -15.71
C SER A 90 -4.29 -3.20 -16.39
N GLN A 91 -3.82 -2.38 -17.34
CA GLN A 91 -4.67 -1.46 -18.10
C GLN A 91 -5.67 -2.21 -18.99
N GLU A 92 -5.24 -3.31 -19.63
CA GLU A 92 -6.14 -4.18 -20.42
C GLU A 92 -7.23 -4.78 -19.51
N VAL A 93 -6.85 -5.30 -18.34
CA VAL A 93 -7.80 -5.86 -17.37
C VAL A 93 -8.78 -4.80 -16.86
N MET A 94 -8.30 -3.59 -16.52
CA MET A 94 -9.15 -2.49 -16.06
C MET A 94 -10.11 -2.01 -17.16
N ALA A 95 -9.71 -2.06 -18.43
CA ALA A 95 -10.59 -1.76 -19.57
C ALA A 95 -11.75 -2.75 -19.65
N ILE A 96 -11.49 -4.05 -19.44
CA ILE A 96 -12.56 -5.07 -19.38
C ILE A 96 -13.60 -4.72 -18.30
N PHE A 97 -13.15 -4.26 -17.11
CA PHE A 97 -14.06 -3.90 -16.02
C PHE A 97 -14.98 -2.73 -16.39
N SER A 98 -14.42 -1.73 -17.09
CA SER A 98 -15.15 -0.52 -17.51
C SER A 98 -16.30 -0.80 -18.48
N ASP A 99 -16.29 -1.95 -19.19
CA ASP A 99 -17.40 -2.38 -20.04
C ASP A 99 -18.67 -2.76 -19.27
N TYR A 100 -18.55 -2.97 -17.96
CA TYR A 100 -19.67 -3.41 -17.10
C TYR A 100 -20.18 -2.32 -16.16
N THR A 101 -19.31 -1.42 -15.73
CA THR A 101 -19.67 -0.35 -14.80
C THR A 101 -18.60 0.75 -14.78
N ASP A 102 -19.03 2.01 -14.60
CA ASP A 102 -18.12 3.13 -14.32
C ASP A 102 -17.62 3.12 -12.84
N LEU A 103 -18.27 2.33 -11.98
CA LEU A 103 -17.92 2.22 -10.58
C LEU A 103 -16.87 1.11 -10.39
N VAL A 104 -15.66 1.35 -10.87
CA VAL A 104 -14.48 0.49 -10.69
C VAL A 104 -13.50 1.17 -9.75
N GLU A 105 -13.14 0.52 -8.63
CA GLU A 105 -12.15 1.00 -7.66
C GLU A 105 -10.92 0.10 -7.70
N PRO A 106 -9.84 0.47 -8.41
CA PRO A 106 -8.58 -0.25 -8.36
C PRO A 106 -7.95 -0.15 -6.96
N LEU A 107 -7.50 -1.28 -6.42
CA LEU A 107 -6.76 -1.35 -5.16
C LEU A 107 -5.25 -1.47 -5.40
N SER A 108 -4.89 -2.19 -6.47
CA SER A 108 -3.52 -2.45 -6.93
C SER A 108 -3.51 -2.59 -8.46
N LEU A 109 -2.43 -3.13 -9.03
CA LEU A 109 -2.36 -3.45 -10.46
C LEU A 109 -3.19 -4.69 -10.82
N ASP A 110 -3.52 -5.53 -9.84
CA ASP A 110 -4.08 -6.87 -10.03
C ASP A 110 -5.46 -7.06 -9.39
N GLU A 111 -5.98 -6.08 -8.67
CA GLU A 111 -7.28 -6.23 -8.02
C GLU A 111 -8.13 -4.95 -8.05
N ALA A 112 -9.44 -5.14 -8.15
CA ALA A 112 -10.41 -4.04 -8.10
C ALA A 112 -11.76 -4.48 -7.52
N PHE A 113 -12.48 -3.51 -6.95
CA PHE A 113 -13.92 -3.63 -6.70
C PHE A 113 -14.72 -3.04 -7.86
N LEU A 114 -15.83 -3.71 -8.19
CA LEU A 114 -16.82 -3.26 -9.15
C LEU A 114 -18.18 -3.20 -8.44
N ASP A 115 -18.90 -2.08 -8.55
CA ASP A 115 -20.31 -2.03 -8.19
C ASP A 115 -21.16 -2.20 -9.45
N VAL A 116 -21.73 -3.37 -9.60
CA VAL A 116 -22.57 -3.73 -10.75
C VAL A 116 -24.07 -3.69 -10.43
N SER A 117 -24.47 -2.98 -9.37
CA SER A 117 -25.86 -2.89 -8.93
C SER A 117 -26.81 -2.36 -10.01
N LEU A 118 -26.31 -1.48 -10.89
CA LEU A 118 -27.07 -0.88 -11.99
C LEU A 118 -26.81 -1.52 -13.36
N CYS A 119 -25.85 -2.46 -13.43
CA CYS A 119 -25.53 -3.15 -14.68
C CYS A 119 -26.71 -4.03 -15.13
N ARG A 120 -27.11 -3.89 -16.39
CA ARG A 120 -28.23 -4.67 -16.97
C ARG A 120 -27.77 -5.91 -17.75
N ARG A 121 -26.47 -6.06 -18.01
CA ARG A 121 -25.94 -7.27 -18.66
C ARG A 121 -26.31 -8.51 -17.85
N HIS A 122 -26.51 -9.62 -18.51
CA HIS A 122 -26.92 -10.88 -17.86
C HIS A 122 -28.14 -10.72 -16.93
N GLN A 123 -29.12 -9.90 -17.34
CA GLN A 123 -30.32 -9.60 -16.53
C GLN A 123 -29.97 -9.05 -15.13
N GLY A 124 -28.82 -8.41 -15.01
CA GLY A 124 -28.31 -7.84 -13.75
C GLY A 124 -27.77 -8.87 -12.76
N SER A 125 -27.43 -10.08 -13.19
CA SER A 125 -26.80 -11.10 -12.33
C SER A 125 -25.32 -10.81 -12.14
N ALA A 126 -24.93 -10.39 -10.93
CA ALA A 126 -23.52 -10.14 -10.58
C ALA A 126 -22.66 -11.41 -10.71
N THR A 127 -23.22 -12.57 -10.42
CA THR A 127 -22.52 -13.87 -10.58
C THR A 127 -22.17 -14.15 -12.04
N LEU A 128 -23.11 -13.92 -12.95
CA LEU A 128 -22.87 -14.14 -14.38
C LEU A 128 -21.92 -13.09 -14.96
N ILE A 129 -22.02 -11.85 -14.48
CA ILE A 129 -21.09 -10.76 -14.84
C ILE A 129 -19.66 -11.12 -14.38
N ALA A 130 -19.47 -11.54 -13.12
CA ALA A 130 -18.16 -11.94 -12.60
C ALA A 130 -17.56 -13.11 -13.39
N ARG A 131 -18.37 -14.12 -13.73
CA ARG A 131 -17.94 -15.26 -14.56
C ARG A 131 -17.51 -14.82 -15.95
N GLU A 132 -18.27 -13.94 -16.57
CA GLU A 132 -17.92 -13.40 -17.90
C GLU A 132 -16.64 -12.58 -17.84
N ILE A 133 -16.47 -11.71 -16.84
CA ILE A 133 -15.24 -10.93 -16.63
C ILE A 133 -14.03 -11.87 -16.52
N CYS A 134 -14.06 -12.88 -15.66
CA CYS A 134 -12.97 -13.85 -15.53
C CYS A 134 -12.68 -14.60 -16.84
N ARG A 135 -13.73 -14.98 -17.59
CA ARG A 135 -13.58 -15.60 -18.90
C ARG A 135 -12.95 -14.65 -19.92
N ARG A 136 -13.37 -13.39 -19.97
CA ARG A 136 -12.79 -12.36 -20.86
C ARG A 136 -11.33 -12.09 -20.53
N ILE A 137 -10.99 -11.92 -19.25
CA ILE A 137 -9.60 -11.79 -18.83
C ILE A 137 -8.76 -12.90 -19.42
N TYR A 138 -9.20 -14.15 -19.28
CA TYR A 138 -8.46 -15.29 -19.82
C TYR A 138 -8.33 -15.27 -21.35
N HIS A 139 -9.42 -14.95 -22.06
CA HIS A 139 -9.42 -14.91 -23.53
C HIS A 139 -8.61 -13.76 -24.11
N GLU A 140 -8.64 -12.60 -23.47
CA GLU A 140 -8.02 -11.38 -23.98
C GLU A 140 -6.55 -11.25 -23.54
N THR A 141 -6.19 -11.77 -22.35
CA THR A 141 -4.84 -11.62 -21.79
C THR A 141 -4.07 -12.94 -21.61
N GLY A 142 -4.72 -14.09 -21.70
CA GLY A 142 -4.13 -15.40 -21.37
C GLY A 142 -3.97 -15.65 -19.86
N LEU A 143 -4.33 -14.69 -19.00
CA LEU A 143 -4.19 -14.77 -17.56
C LEU A 143 -5.49 -15.18 -16.87
N THR A 144 -5.39 -15.64 -15.62
CA THR A 144 -6.56 -16.03 -14.83
C THR A 144 -6.80 -15.08 -13.68
N ALA A 145 -8.06 -14.97 -13.27
CA ALA A 145 -8.49 -14.21 -12.12
C ALA A 145 -9.48 -15.01 -11.29
N SER A 146 -9.54 -14.68 -10.00
CA SER A 146 -10.56 -15.17 -9.07
C SER A 146 -11.51 -14.04 -8.68
N ALA A 147 -12.77 -14.37 -8.46
CA ALA A 147 -13.80 -13.39 -8.17
C ALA A 147 -14.58 -13.72 -6.89
N GLY A 148 -14.89 -12.67 -6.13
CA GLY A 148 -15.83 -12.73 -5.02
C GLY A 148 -17.02 -11.83 -5.27
N VAL A 149 -18.23 -12.33 -5.07
CA VAL A 149 -19.49 -11.60 -5.29
C VAL A 149 -20.26 -11.52 -3.98
N SER A 150 -20.63 -10.32 -3.55
CA SER A 150 -21.44 -10.13 -2.35
C SER A 150 -22.18 -8.78 -2.33
N CYS A 151 -22.85 -8.48 -1.22
CA CYS A 151 -23.57 -7.22 -1.01
C CYS A 151 -22.69 -6.07 -0.52
N ASN A 152 -21.44 -6.32 -0.12
CA ASN A 152 -20.51 -5.29 0.34
C ASN A 152 -19.05 -5.60 -0.04
N LYS A 153 -18.17 -4.61 0.06
CA LYS A 153 -16.77 -4.71 -0.34
C LYS A 153 -15.98 -5.71 0.49
N PHE A 154 -16.22 -5.74 1.80
CA PHE A 154 -15.44 -6.60 2.70
C PHE A 154 -15.67 -8.08 2.38
N VAL A 155 -16.94 -8.49 2.33
CA VAL A 155 -17.29 -9.90 2.05
C VAL A 155 -16.86 -10.30 0.63
N ALA A 156 -17.07 -9.43 -0.37
CA ALA A 156 -16.64 -9.70 -1.74
C ALA A 156 -15.12 -9.93 -1.84
N LYS A 157 -14.30 -9.11 -1.12
CA LYS A 157 -12.84 -9.28 -1.12
C LYS A 157 -12.39 -10.56 -0.43
N VAL A 158 -12.98 -10.92 0.69
CA VAL A 158 -12.65 -12.17 1.38
C VAL A 158 -13.07 -13.38 0.50
N ALA A 159 -14.26 -13.30 -0.10
CA ALA A 159 -14.77 -14.34 -1.00
C ALA A 159 -13.86 -14.59 -2.20
N SER A 160 -13.26 -13.55 -2.81
CA SER A 160 -12.38 -13.72 -3.97
C SER A 160 -11.09 -14.49 -3.64
N GLY A 161 -10.68 -14.52 -2.37
CA GLY A 161 -9.52 -15.28 -1.90
C GLY A 161 -9.82 -16.74 -1.55
N TYR A 162 -11.11 -17.11 -1.44
CA TYR A 162 -11.53 -18.38 -0.83
C TYR A 162 -11.22 -19.61 -1.68
N GLU A 163 -11.43 -19.54 -3.00
CA GLU A 163 -11.25 -20.65 -3.93
C GLU A 163 -10.16 -20.39 -4.99
N LYS A 164 -9.09 -19.65 -4.66
CA LYS A 164 -7.99 -19.41 -5.59
C LYS A 164 -7.23 -20.69 -5.94
N PRO A 165 -6.74 -20.87 -7.19
CA PRO A 165 -6.93 -20.01 -8.38
C PRO A 165 -8.20 -20.30 -9.16
N ARG A 166 -8.59 -19.36 -10.05
CA ARG A 166 -9.76 -19.47 -10.96
C ARG A 166 -11.10 -19.63 -10.25
N GLY A 167 -11.17 -19.22 -8.97
CA GLY A 167 -12.36 -19.37 -8.14
C GLY A 167 -13.41 -18.30 -8.39
N LEU A 168 -14.67 -18.66 -8.20
CA LEU A 168 -15.80 -17.74 -8.18
C LEU A 168 -16.66 -18.06 -6.96
N THR A 169 -16.44 -17.33 -5.89
CA THR A 169 -17.18 -17.49 -4.63
C THR A 169 -18.28 -16.44 -4.53
N VAL A 170 -19.51 -16.89 -4.40
CA VAL A 170 -20.70 -16.02 -4.27
C VAL A 170 -21.26 -16.15 -2.87
N VAL A 171 -21.33 -15.02 -2.16
CA VAL A 171 -21.88 -14.96 -0.80
C VAL A 171 -23.13 -14.09 -0.82
N LEU A 172 -24.28 -14.72 -0.74
CA LEU A 172 -25.59 -14.05 -0.74
C LEU A 172 -25.79 -13.26 0.58
N PRO A 173 -26.63 -12.18 0.58
CA PRO A 173 -26.82 -11.36 1.76
C PRO A 173 -27.21 -12.15 3.03
N HIS A 174 -28.07 -13.15 2.91
CA HIS A 174 -28.50 -13.99 4.02
C HIS A 174 -27.45 -15.01 4.50
N GLN A 175 -26.44 -15.30 3.66
CA GLN A 175 -25.33 -16.21 3.98
C GLN A 175 -24.09 -15.46 4.52
N ALA A 176 -24.07 -14.14 4.38
CA ALA A 176 -22.85 -13.36 4.65
C ALA A 176 -22.39 -13.44 6.12
N GLN A 177 -23.32 -13.53 7.06
CA GLN A 177 -22.99 -13.65 8.48
C GLN A 177 -22.38 -15.03 8.78
N ASP A 178 -23.01 -16.09 8.34
CA ASP A 178 -22.51 -17.46 8.57
C ASP A 178 -21.16 -17.69 7.88
N PHE A 179 -20.99 -17.12 6.68
CA PHE A 179 -19.72 -17.14 5.97
C PHE A 179 -18.61 -16.47 6.77
N LEU A 180 -18.86 -15.26 7.32
CA LEU A 180 -17.86 -14.55 8.13
C LEU A 180 -17.60 -15.26 9.45
N ASP A 181 -18.61 -15.78 10.11
CA ASP A 181 -18.49 -16.48 11.40
C ASP A 181 -17.60 -17.73 11.30
N ALA A 182 -17.69 -18.46 10.18
CA ALA A 182 -16.91 -19.66 9.93
C ALA A 182 -15.44 -19.40 9.56
N LEU A 183 -15.09 -18.17 9.15
CA LEU A 183 -13.74 -17.86 8.68
C LEU A 183 -12.72 -17.80 9.80
N PRO A 184 -11.52 -18.40 9.63
CA PRO A 184 -10.38 -18.14 10.48
C PRO A 184 -10.03 -16.64 10.51
N ILE A 185 -9.67 -16.12 11.69
CA ILE A 185 -9.44 -14.68 11.87
C ILE A 185 -8.31 -14.14 10.98
N GLY A 186 -7.29 -14.95 10.68
CA GLY A 186 -6.21 -14.60 9.75
C GLY A 186 -6.65 -14.39 8.30
N SER A 187 -7.85 -14.87 7.92
CA SER A 187 -8.44 -14.69 6.58
C SER A 187 -9.16 -13.35 6.42
N PHE A 188 -9.33 -12.60 7.49
CA PHE A 188 -9.98 -11.29 7.45
C PHE A 188 -9.05 -10.26 6.80
N HIS A 189 -9.52 -9.63 5.75
CA HIS A 189 -8.77 -8.54 5.12
C HIS A 189 -8.49 -7.41 6.11
N GLY A 190 -7.21 -7.04 6.27
CA GLY A 190 -6.76 -6.05 7.27
C GLY A 190 -6.27 -6.66 8.57
N VAL A 191 -6.40 -7.96 8.76
CA VAL A 191 -5.79 -8.71 9.86
C VAL A 191 -4.45 -9.27 9.38
N GLY A 192 -3.36 -8.56 9.68
CA GLY A 192 -2.00 -9.04 9.43
C GLY A 192 -1.49 -9.90 10.60
N ARG A 193 -0.35 -10.58 10.42
CA ARG A 193 0.25 -11.52 11.40
C ARG A 193 0.30 -11.00 12.84
N VAL A 194 0.68 -9.73 13.03
CA VAL A 194 0.76 -9.11 14.37
C VAL A 194 -0.63 -8.97 14.99
N THR A 195 -1.61 -8.51 14.20
CA THR A 195 -3.00 -8.37 14.64
C THR A 195 -3.62 -9.72 14.93
N GLU A 196 -3.38 -10.71 14.05
CA GLU A 196 -3.84 -12.09 14.24
C GLU A 196 -3.26 -12.70 15.53
N SER A 197 -1.95 -12.57 15.75
CA SER A 197 -1.31 -13.05 16.99
C SER A 197 -1.95 -12.42 18.23
N ARG A 198 -2.21 -11.11 18.19
CA ARG A 198 -2.89 -10.42 19.29
C ARG A 198 -4.34 -10.86 19.48
N MET A 199 -5.08 -11.11 18.37
CA MET A 199 -6.44 -11.64 18.43
C MET A 199 -6.46 -13.04 19.05
N ARG A 200 -5.54 -13.93 18.66
CA ARG A 200 -5.40 -15.27 19.23
C ARG A 200 -5.07 -15.26 20.73
N GLN A 201 -4.27 -14.30 21.20
CA GLN A 201 -4.00 -14.09 22.63
C GLN A 201 -5.26 -13.66 23.42
N LEU A 202 -6.27 -13.16 22.72
CA LEU A 202 -7.59 -12.81 23.27
C LEU A 202 -8.64 -13.90 22.98
N GLU A 203 -8.19 -15.12 22.64
CA GLU A 203 -9.05 -16.27 22.29
C GLU A 203 -9.98 -16.01 21.09
N ILE A 204 -9.58 -15.06 20.21
CA ILE A 204 -10.31 -14.76 18.98
C ILE A 204 -9.66 -15.53 17.84
N HIS A 205 -10.23 -16.66 17.42
CA HIS A 205 -9.71 -17.55 16.39
C HIS A 205 -10.51 -17.48 15.09
N SER A 206 -11.77 -17.06 15.16
CA SER A 206 -12.73 -17.03 14.06
C SER A 206 -13.51 -15.71 14.00
N GLY A 207 -14.26 -15.54 12.92
CA GLY A 207 -15.21 -14.44 12.82
C GLY A 207 -16.31 -14.52 13.90
N TYR A 208 -16.75 -15.75 14.25
CA TYR A 208 -17.70 -15.94 15.34
C TYR A 208 -17.16 -15.37 16.65
N ASP A 209 -15.92 -15.71 17.05
CA ASP A 209 -15.33 -15.22 18.29
C ASP A 209 -15.19 -13.69 18.27
N LEU A 210 -14.73 -13.14 17.13
CA LEU A 210 -14.63 -11.69 16.96
C LEU A 210 -16.00 -10.99 17.11
N ARG A 211 -17.08 -11.63 16.66
CA ARG A 211 -18.44 -11.10 16.76
C ARG A 211 -18.98 -11.10 18.19
N GLN A 212 -18.50 -11.95 19.08
CA GLN A 212 -18.89 -11.96 20.51
C GLN A 212 -18.32 -10.74 21.26
N MET A 213 -17.24 -10.12 20.75
CA MET A 213 -16.63 -8.96 21.39
C MET A 213 -17.51 -7.71 21.24
N SER A 214 -17.58 -6.92 22.30
CA SER A 214 -18.21 -5.60 22.26
C SER A 214 -17.38 -4.60 21.46
N ARG A 215 -17.99 -3.52 21.01
CA ARG A 215 -17.30 -2.46 20.28
C ARG A 215 -16.23 -1.78 21.15
N GLU A 216 -16.55 -1.56 22.41
CA GLU A 216 -15.70 -0.93 23.42
C GLU A 216 -14.45 -1.77 23.68
N GLU A 217 -14.58 -3.08 23.80
CA GLU A 217 -13.45 -4.01 23.97
C GLU A 217 -12.54 -4.01 22.76
N LEU A 218 -13.11 -4.12 21.55
CA LEU A 218 -12.33 -4.10 20.32
C LEU A 218 -11.58 -2.76 20.15
N ILE A 219 -12.18 -1.63 20.49
CA ILE A 219 -11.51 -0.32 20.46
C ILE A 219 -10.40 -0.26 21.53
N ARG A 220 -10.63 -0.81 22.71
CA ARG A 220 -9.61 -0.86 23.78
C ARG A 220 -8.38 -1.65 23.36
N HIS A 221 -8.56 -2.81 22.70
CA HIS A 221 -7.47 -3.68 22.30
C HIS A 221 -6.79 -3.26 21.00
N PHE A 222 -7.54 -2.72 20.04
CA PHE A 222 -7.05 -2.47 18.67
C PHE A 222 -7.11 -0.98 18.26
N GLY A 223 -7.55 -0.08 19.15
CA GLY A 223 -7.69 1.33 18.84
C GLY A 223 -8.77 1.58 17.77
N LYS A 224 -8.56 2.58 16.93
CA LYS A 224 -9.54 2.98 15.90
C LYS A 224 -9.97 1.83 14.98
N ILE A 225 -9.07 0.90 14.65
CA ILE A 225 -9.39 -0.22 13.76
C ILE A 225 -10.31 -1.26 14.44
N GLY A 226 -10.38 -1.27 15.78
CA GLY A 226 -11.30 -2.12 16.52
C GLY A 226 -12.76 -1.82 16.19
N GLY A 227 -13.10 -0.54 16.01
CA GLY A 227 -14.45 -0.15 15.56
C GLY A 227 -14.76 -0.67 14.15
N PHE A 228 -13.78 -0.66 13.25
CA PHE A 228 -13.94 -1.27 11.93
C PHE A 228 -14.12 -2.79 12.01
N PHE A 229 -13.35 -3.49 12.84
CA PHE A 229 -13.52 -4.94 13.04
C PHE A 229 -14.90 -5.29 13.57
N TYR A 230 -15.43 -4.49 14.51
CA TYR A 230 -16.79 -4.65 15.02
C TYR A 230 -17.86 -4.57 13.93
N ASP A 231 -17.70 -3.61 13.01
CA ASP A 231 -18.68 -3.39 11.94
C ASP A 231 -18.58 -4.47 10.86
N ILE A 232 -17.38 -4.80 10.37
CA ILE A 232 -17.21 -5.77 9.27
C ILE A 232 -17.62 -7.18 9.65
N VAL A 233 -17.33 -7.64 10.89
CA VAL A 233 -17.73 -8.98 11.34
C VAL A 233 -19.24 -9.13 11.46
N ARG A 234 -19.98 -8.03 11.50
CA ARG A 234 -21.45 -7.96 11.47
C ARG A 234 -21.99 -7.62 10.08
N CYS A 235 -21.21 -7.87 9.04
CA CYS A 235 -21.53 -7.56 7.64
C CYS A 235 -21.84 -6.07 7.37
N ARG A 236 -21.45 -5.15 8.25
CA ARG A 236 -21.71 -3.71 8.13
C ARG A 236 -20.56 -3.03 7.40
N ASP A 237 -20.61 -3.00 6.06
CA ASP A 237 -19.66 -2.26 5.24
C ASP A 237 -20.41 -1.45 4.17
N ASN A 238 -20.70 -0.20 4.52
CA ASN A 238 -21.42 0.73 3.65
C ASN A 238 -20.51 1.58 2.77
N ARG A 239 -19.19 1.32 2.76
CA ARG A 239 -18.24 2.06 1.92
C ARG A 239 -18.64 1.92 0.44
N PRO A 240 -18.80 3.03 -0.30
CA PRO A 240 -19.06 2.96 -1.75
C PRO A 240 -17.81 2.46 -2.50
N VAL A 241 -18.01 1.98 -3.71
CA VAL A 241 -16.94 1.79 -4.70
C VAL A 241 -16.58 3.17 -5.25
N GLN A 242 -15.31 3.56 -5.12
CA GLN A 242 -14.80 4.89 -5.47
C GLN A 242 -13.85 4.80 -6.67
N PRO A 243 -14.28 5.17 -7.88
CA PRO A 243 -13.45 5.07 -9.08
C PRO A 243 -12.18 5.93 -9.06
N SER A 244 -12.23 7.04 -8.35
CA SER A 244 -11.09 7.94 -8.22
C SER A 244 -10.69 8.14 -6.76
N ARG A 245 -9.40 8.05 -6.51
CA ARG A 245 -8.81 8.35 -5.21
C ARG A 245 -7.73 9.41 -5.36
N LEU A 246 -7.92 10.54 -4.72
CA LEU A 246 -6.87 11.55 -4.66
C LEU A 246 -5.63 10.99 -3.96
N ARG A 247 -4.49 11.06 -4.64
CA ARG A 247 -3.20 10.67 -4.06
C ARG A 247 -2.87 11.62 -2.91
N LYS A 248 -2.52 11.08 -1.75
CA LYS A 248 -2.21 11.86 -0.54
C LYS A 248 -0.72 12.17 -0.40
N SER A 249 0.15 11.34 -0.96
CA SER A 249 1.61 11.48 -0.91
C SER A 249 2.28 10.86 -2.12
N ILE A 250 3.49 11.33 -2.44
CA ILE A 250 4.42 10.73 -3.38
C ILE A 250 5.72 10.53 -2.63
N GLY A 251 6.33 9.34 -2.73
CA GLY A 251 7.58 9.04 -2.04
C GLY A 251 8.42 8.01 -2.79
N SER A 252 9.70 8.00 -2.46
CA SER A 252 10.67 7.01 -2.91
C SER A 252 11.50 6.57 -1.73
N GLU A 253 11.78 5.26 -1.62
CA GLU A 253 12.62 4.71 -0.57
C GLU A 253 13.50 3.58 -1.12
N VAL A 254 14.64 3.37 -0.50
CA VAL A 254 15.58 2.31 -0.84
C VAL A 254 16.09 1.61 0.42
N THR A 255 16.09 0.28 0.38
CA THR A 255 16.82 -0.54 1.36
C THR A 255 18.24 -0.70 0.84
N LEU A 256 19.23 -0.32 1.66
CA LEU A 256 20.64 -0.37 1.30
C LEU A 256 21.14 -1.82 1.26
N ASP A 257 22.06 -2.14 0.38
CA ASP A 257 22.66 -3.49 0.31
C ASP A 257 23.43 -3.81 1.60
N ARG A 258 24.10 -2.81 2.18
CA ARG A 258 24.78 -2.87 3.49
C ARG A 258 24.41 -1.66 4.34
N ASP A 259 24.41 -1.86 5.65
CA ASP A 259 24.12 -0.78 6.59
C ASP A 259 25.30 0.20 6.64
N THR A 260 25.03 1.51 6.64
CA THR A 260 26.05 2.56 6.64
C THR A 260 25.83 3.60 7.74
N THR A 261 26.94 4.19 8.19
CA THR A 261 26.96 5.42 8.98
C THR A 261 27.60 6.58 8.22
N ASP A 262 28.12 6.33 7.01
CA ASP A 262 28.79 7.33 6.20
C ASP A 262 27.78 8.38 5.71
N LEU A 263 27.95 9.61 6.18
CA LEU A 263 27.09 10.73 5.80
C LEU A 263 27.20 11.05 4.31
N THR A 264 28.38 10.88 3.70
CA THR A 264 28.58 11.14 2.28
C THR A 264 27.73 10.18 1.44
N GLU A 265 27.77 8.88 1.78
CA GLU A 265 26.92 7.87 1.15
C GLU A 265 25.43 8.14 1.37
N ILE A 266 25.03 8.49 2.61
CA ILE A 266 23.66 8.82 2.97
C ILE A 266 23.14 10.01 2.14
N PHE A 267 23.92 11.10 2.02
CA PHE A 267 23.53 12.25 1.21
C PHE A 267 23.43 11.89 -0.28
N ALA A 268 24.36 11.14 -0.82
CA ALA A 268 24.31 10.70 -2.23
C ALA A 268 23.02 9.90 -2.54
N ILE A 269 22.63 9.01 -1.63
CA ILE A 269 21.39 8.24 -1.75
C ILE A 269 20.17 9.16 -1.68
N LEU A 270 20.12 10.08 -0.71
CA LEU A 270 18.99 11.02 -0.56
C LEU A 270 18.86 11.95 -1.78
N HIS A 271 19.98 12.38 -2.38
CA HIS A 271 20.00 13.12 -3.64
C HIS A 271 19.42 12.31 -4.81
N SER A 272 19.76 11.03 -4.90
CA SER A 272 19.18 10.12 -5.90
C SER A 272 17.67 9.95 -5.72
N LEU A 273 17.22 9.75 -4.48
CA LEU A 273 15.79 9.66 -4.15
C LEU A 273 15.04 10.95 -4.48
N ALA A 274 15.64 12.12 -4.22
CA ALA A 274 15.07 13.42 -4.54
C ALA A 274 14.88 13.60 -6.07
N SER A 275 15.85 13.13 -6.89
CA SER A 275 15.72 13.14 -8.35
C SER A 275 14.57 12.28 -8.85
N GLY A 276 14.43 11.07 -8.30
CA GLY A 276 13.31 10.18 -8.61
C GLY A 276 11.95 10.80 -8.20
N LEU A 277 11.94 11.50 -7.08
CA LEU A 277 10.74 12.17 -6.57
C LEU A 277 10.33 13.36 -7.44
N GLU A 278 11.28 14.20 -7.88
CA GLU A 278 11.06 15.28 -8.85
C GLU A 278 10.44 14.77 -10.15
N THR A 279 10.98 13.69 -10.71
CA THR A 279 10.45 13.05 -11.92
C THR A 279 8.99 12.62 -11.71
N ALA A 280 8.67 12.04 -10.55
CA ALA A 280 7.31 11.61 -10.22
C ALA A 280 6.35 12.79 -10.01
N LEU A 281 6.81 13.88 -9.41
CA LEU A 281 6.04 15.12 -9.22
C LEU A 281 5.72 15.79 -10.56
N SER A 282 6.74 15.97 -11.40
CA SER A 282 6.63 16.60 -12.71
C SER A 282 5.67 15.85 -13.63
N ARG A 283 5.79 14.50 -13.66
CA ARG A 283 4.89 13.64 -14.45
C ARG A 283 3.42 13.79 -14.05
N GLN A 284 3.14 14.06 -12.78
CA GLN A 284 1.80 14.21 -12.24
C GLN A 284 1.36 15.67 -12.11
N ARG A 285 2.23 16.62 -12.43
CA ARG A 285 2.01 18.08 -12.28
C ARG A 285 1.60 18.44 -10.85
N LEU A 286 2.32 17.86 -9.86
CA LEU A 286 2.05 18.06 -8.44
C LEU A 286 3.26 18.67 -7.73
N GLY A 287 3.00 19.37 -6.63
CA GLY A 287 3.97 19.73 -5.61
C GLY A 287 3.51 19.22 -4.25
N GLY A 288 4.36 19.33 -3.23
CA GLY A 288 4.03 18.86 -1.88
C GLY A 288 4.34 19.87 -0.80
N GLY A 289 3.39 20.11 0.11
CA GLY A 289 3.53 21.08 1.21
C GLY A 289 4.20 20.51 2.47
N THR A 290 4.44 19.21 2.55
CA THR A 290 5.13 18.60 3.70
C THR A 290 6.12 17.55 3.20
N ILE A 291 7.41 17.77 3.52
CA ILE A 291 8.49 16.79 3.29
C ILE A 291 8.63 15.87 4.50
N VAL A 292 8.79 14.58 4.26
CA VAL A 292 9.00 13.55 5.29
C VAL A 292 10.24 12.75 4.94
N LEU A 293 11.23 12.73 5.83
CA LEU A 293 12.38 11.84 5.82
C LEU A 293 12.05 10.60 6.65
N LYS A 294 12.26 9.41 6.07
CA LYS A 294 12.16 8.12 6.74
C LYS A 294 13.54 7.50 6.85
N VAL A 295 13.93 7.12 8.05
CA VAL A 295 15.16 6.40 8.34
C VAL A 295 14.82 5.11 9.08
N ARG A 296 15.32 3.97 8.59
CA ARG A 296 15.27 2.71 9.34
C ARG A 296 16.69 2.29 9.65
N TYR A 297 16.95 2.02 10.91
CA TYR A 297 18.25 1.56 11.38
C TYR A 297 18.42 0.04 11.20
N HIS A 298 19.64 -0.45 11.44
CA HIS A 298 20.03 -1.85 11.28
C HIS A 298 19.18 -2.83 12.11
N ASP A 299 18.70 -2.40 13.27
CA ASP A 299 17.85 -3.14 14.20
C ASP A 299 16.35 -3.01 13.88
N PHE A 300 16.01 -2.52 12.69
CA PHE A 300 14.65 -2.30 12.19
C PHE A 300 13.83 -1.20 12.90
N VAL A 301 14.41 -0.48 13.84
CA VAL A 301 13.77 0.74 14.39
C VAL A 301 13.63 1.76 13.26
N THR A 302 12.42 2.23 13.06
CA THR A 302 12.10 3.22 12.02
C THR A 302 11.71 4.53 12.66
N VAL A 303 12.34 5.61 12.23
CA VAL A 303 11.99 6.98 12.62
C VAL A 303 11.59 7.79 11.39
N THR A 304 10.66 8.72 11.57
CA THR A 304 10.29 9.70 10.56
C THR A 304 10.47 11.10 11.11
N ARG A 305 10.90 12.03 10.24
CA ARG A 305 10.99 13.46 10.53
C ARG A 305 10.28 14.20 9.43
N SER A 306 9.44 15.15 9.79
CA SER A 306 8.64 15.90 8.82
C SER A 306 8.79 17.39 9.00
N LEU A 307 8.70 18.12 7.91
CA LEU A 307 8.69 19.56 7.86
C LEU A 307 7.56 20.02 6.94
N THR A 308 6.62 20.78 7.50
CA THR A 308 5.59 21.45 6.68
C THR A 308 6.10 22.85 6.33
N LEU A 309 5.99 23.17 5.06
CA LEU A 309 6.50 24.41 4.49
C LEU A 309 5.35 25.39 4.20
N PRO A 310 5.64 26.70 4.19
CA PRO A 310 4.64 27.73 3.86
C PRO A 310 4.21 27.68 2.39
N ALA A 311 5.08 27.18 1.48
CA ALA A 311 4.80 26.97 0.07
C ALA A 311 5.12 25.53 -0.34
N PRO A 312 4.38 24.96 -1.33
CA PRO A 312 4.66 23.62 -1.84
C PRO A 312 6.00 23.52 -2.57
N ILE A 313 6.69 22.40 -2.41
CA ILE A 313 7.91 22.01 -3.12
C ILE A 313 7.54 21.38 -4.47
N TYR A 314 8.27 21.73 -5.53
CA TYR A 314 8.05 21.22 -6.87
C TYR A 314 9.29 20.58 -7.52
N ASP A 315 10.48 20.93 -7.09
CA ASP A 315 11.73 20.51 -7.72
C ASP A 315 12.70 19.85 -6.73
N ARG A 316 13.73 19.24 -7.30
CA ARG A 316 14.76 18.50 -6.57
C ARG A 316 15.53 19.40 -5.61
N GLN A 317 15.92 20.62 -6.02
CA GLN A 317 16.75 21.48 -5.20
C GLN A 317 16.01 21.90 -3.93
N GLU A 318 14.73 22.26 -4.06
CA GLU A 318 13.88 22.58 -2.90
C GLU A 318 13.78 21.40 -1.92
N ILE A 319 13.76 20.13 -2.42
CA ILE A 319 13.77 18.95 -1.56
C ILE A 319 15.12 18.85 -0.82
N ILE A 320 16.24 18.97 -1.57
CA ILE A 320 17.60 18.80 -1.06
C ILE A 320 17.92 19.82 0.03
N ASP A 321 17.50 21.07 -0.11
CA ASP A 321 17.76 22.16 0.82
C ASP A 321 17.22 21.85 2.24
N HIS A 322 16.20 20.99 2.36
CA HIS A 322 15.61 20.63 3.64
C HIS A 322 16.14 19.31 4.24
N ILE A 323 16.85 18.48 3.45
CA ILE A 323 17.37 17.18 3.91
C ILE A 323 18.32 17.33 5.11
N PRO A 324 19.32 18.25 5.13
CA PRO A 324 20.26 18.34 6.25
C PRO A 324 19.56 18.59 7.58
N ARG A 325 18.57 19.49 7.60
CA ARG A 325 17.78 19.79 8.78
C ARG A 325 17.01 18.57 9.30
N LEU A 326 16.38 17.80 8.40
CA LEU A 326 15.61 16.62 8.79
C LEU A 326 16.53 15.49 9.25
N LEU A 327 17.67 15.31 8.59
CA LEU A 327 18.65 14.28 8.91
C LEU A 327 19.30 14.54 10.29
N HIS A 328 19.59 15.80 10.62
CA HIS A 328 20.13 16.19 11.94
C HIS A 328 19.21 15.81 13.12
N LEU A 329 17.91 15.70 12.88
CA LEU A 329 16.93 15.25 13.89
C LEU A 329 16.88 13.72 14.05
N THR A 330 17.80 12.99 13.41
CA THR A 330 17.92 11.53 13.49
C THR A 330 19.27 11.14 14.08
N GLU A 331 19.53 9.84 14.23
CA GLU A 331 20.84 9.31 14.65
C GLU A 331 21.74 8.97 13.42
N ALA A 332 21.49 9.60 12.27
CA ALA A 332 22.35 9.45 11.10
C ALA A 332 23.81 9.86 11.40
N GLY A 333 24.76 9.10 10.88
CA GLY A 333 26.18 9.27 11.18
C GLY A 333 26.64 8.60 12.49
N ARG A 334 25.72 8.27 13.40
CA ARG A 334 26.03 7.58 14.68
C ARG A 334 25.55 6.15 14.70
N ARG A 335 24.38 5.89 14.13
CA ARG A 335 23.74 4.58 14.08
C ARG A 335 23.60 4.09 12.66
N LYS A 336 23.95 2.83 12.40
CA LYS A 336 23.92 2.24 11.06
C LYS A 336 22.50 2.29 10.46
N ILE A 337 22.39 2.84 9.27
CA ILE A 337 21.14 2.98 8.51
C ILE A 337 20.99 1.82 7.53
N ARG A 338 19.81 1.22 7.54
CA ARG A 338 19.39 0.13 6.65
C ARG A 338 18.52 0.60 5.49
N LEU A 339 17.68 1.63 5.69
CA LEU A 339 16.75 2.14 4.68
C LEU A 339 16.63 3.66 4.83
N LEU A 340 16.60 4.30 3.67
CA LEU A 340 16.31 5.72 3.52
C LEU A 340 15.10 5.93 2.63
N GLY A 341 14.27 6.91 2.95
CA GLY A 341 13.12 7.31 2.14
C GLY A 341 12.80 8.79 2.27
N ILE A 342 12.31 9.37 1.19
CA ILE A 342 11.78 10.73 1.15
C ILE A 342 10.37 10.67 0.59
N SER A 343 9.45 11.41 1.17
CA SER A 343 8.11 11.57 0.61
C SER A 343 7.58 12.99 0.80
N LEU A 344 6.72 13.40 -0.14
CA LEU A 344 5.97 14.64 -0.06
C LEU A 344 4.49 14.32 0.13
N SER A 345 3.85 15.06 1.01
CA SER A 345 2.41 15.01 1.27
C SER A 345 1.77 16.40 1.21
N LYS A 346 0.47 16.50 1.44
CA LYS A 346 -0.29 17.74 1.15
C LYS A 346 -0.07 18.17 -0.30
N LEU A 347 -0.36 17.23 -1.22
CA LEU A 347 -0.11 17.44 -2.64
C LEU A 347 -1.01 18.53 -3.19
N THR A 348 -0.43 19.42 -4.02
CA THR A 348 -1.08 20.55 -4.64
C THR A 348 -0.77 20.55 -6.14
N PRO A 349 -1.75 20.83 -7.03
CA PRO A 349 -1.50 20.98 -8.46
C PRO A 349 -0.47 22.07 -8.76
N GLN A 350 0.36 21.84 -9.79
CA GLN A 350 1.43 22.76 -10.19
C GLN A 350 0.91 24.12 -10.67
N ASP A 351 -0.29 24.16 -11.23
CA ASP A 351 -0.95 25.39 -11.71
C ASP A 351 -1.19 26.42 -10.57
N ARG A 352 -1.09 26.00 -9.31
CA ARG A 352 -1.16 26.85 -8.12
C ARG A 352 0.21 27.29 -7.59
N ARG A 353 1.30 27.02 -8.35
CA ARG A 353 2.63 27.53 -8.00
C ARG A 353 2.62 29.05 -8.04
N PRO A 354 2.89 29.76 -6.94
CA PRO A 354 3.03 31.21 -6.99
C PRO A 354 4.21 31.55 -7.92
N PRO A 355 4.14 32.65 -8.67
CA PRO A 355 5.25 33.07 -9.52
C PRO A 355 6.50 33.23 -8.64
N ARG A 356 7.61 32.60 -9.08
CA ARG A 356 8.88 32.72 -8.35
C ARG A 356 9.38 34.14 -8.51
N GLN A 357 9.37 34.90 -7.45
CA GLN A 357 9.97 36.23 -7.44
C GLN A 357 11.49 36.05 -7.60
N LEU A 358 11.99 36.35 -8.79
CA LEU A 358 13.43 36.41 -9.00
C LEU A 358 14.00 37.53 -8.12
N PRO A 359 15.13 37.31 -7.41
CA PRO A 359 15.78 38.40 -6.71
C PRO A 359 16.13 39.50 -7.73
N LEU A 360 15.73 40.71 -7.42
CA LEU A 360 16.08 41.84 -8.26
C LEU A 360 17.62 41.97 -8.26
N PRO A 361 18.27 42.09 -9.45
CA PRO A 361 19.74 42.05 -9.55
C PRO A 361 20.47 43.19 -8.85
N PHE A 362 19.73 44.13 -8.23
CA PHE A 362 20.26 45.30 -7.55
C PHE A 362 20.07 45.31 -6.03
N LEU A 363 19.48 44.26 -5.44
CA LEU A 363 19.43 44.17 -3.97
C LEU A 363 20.64 43.35 -3.49
N PRO A 364 21.47 43.90 -2.61
CA PRO A 364 22.53 43.16 -1.95
C PRO A 364 21.88 41.97 -1.17
N PRO A 365 22.57 40.84 -1.03
CA PRO A 365 22.06 39.70 -0.29
C PRO A 365 21.69 40.16 1.12
N SER A 366 20.48 39.83 1.56
CA SER A 366 20.03 40.12 2.92
C SER A 366 21.06 39.60 3.92
N PRO A 367 21.46 40.41 4.92
CA PRO A 367 22.42 39.94 5.93
C PRO A 367 21.86 38.68 6.61
N PRO A 368 22.73 37.75 7.00
CA PRO A 368 22.30 36.55 7.72
C PRO A 368 21.56 36.97 8.99
N PRO A 369 20.53 36.24 9.41
CA PRO A 369 19.76 36.55 10.61
C PRO A 369 20.72 36.65 11.77
N SER A 370 20.71 37.83 12.46
CA SER A 370 21.51 38.10 13.63
C SER A 370 21.28 37.02 14.68
N GLN A 371 22.36 36.37 15.10
CA GLN A 371 22.31 35.44 16.22
C GLN A 371 21.71 36.17 17.44
N PRO A 372 20.78 35.55 18.19
CA PRO A 372 20.30 36.15 19.43
C PRO A 372 21.50 36.33 20.38
N ARG A 373 21.71 37.55 20.83
CA ARG A 373 22.70 37.88 21.87
C ARG A 373 22.40 37.00 23.07
N ALA A 374 23.42 36.29 23.56
CA ALA A 374 23.37 35.55 24.81
C ALA A 374 23.05 36.55 25.93
N GLY A 375 21.84 36.45 26.44
CA GLY A 375 21.47 37.17 27.67
C GLY A 375 22.26 36.57 28.82
N SER A 376 23.05 37.40 29.47
CA SER A 376 23.75 37.10 30.72
C SER A 376 22.72 36.78 31.81
N ALA A 377 22.59 35.48 32.12
CA ALA A 377 21.83 35.04 33.29
C ALA A 377 22.67 35.32 34.54
N THR A 378 22.27 36.30 35.29
CA THR A 378 22.77 36.55 36.64
C THR A 378 22.26 35.46 37.57
N ILE A 379 23.15 34.58 38.04
CA ILE A 379 22.84 33.58 39.07
C ILE A 379 22.81 34.28 40.42
N THR A 380 21.64 34.44 41.01
CA THR A 380 21.47 34.85 42.39
C THR A 380 21.52 33.60 43.27
N LEU A 381 22.61 33.41 44.02
CA LEU A 381 22.72 32.42 45.08
C LEU A 381 21.87 32.87 46.28
N ALA A 382 20.78 32.18 46.56
CA ALA A 382 20.05 32.29 47.81
C ALA A 382 20.70 31.33 48.83
N SER A 383 21.32 31.93 49.85
CA SER A 383 21.79 31.24 51.04
C SER A 383 20.59 30.79 51.88
N ALA A 384 20.47 29.52 52.15
CA ALA A 384 19.58 28.99 53.16
C ALA A 384 20.27 29.07 54.53
N GLY A 385 19.62 29.76 55.42
CA GLY A 385 19.89 29.71 56.84
C GLY A 385 18.63 29.31 57.59
N GLY A 386 18.77 28.40 58.54
CA GLY A 386 17.75 27.99 59.50
C GLY A 386 17.30 26.58 59.33
#